data_9495e3ea5d0d65c0947844988eb6a83d
#
_entry.id   9495e3ea5d0d65c0947844988eb6a83d
#
_cell.length_a   1.000
_cell.length_b   1.000
_cell.length_c   1.000
_cell.angle_alpha   90.00
_cell.angle_beta   90.00
_cell.angle_gamma   90.00
#
_symmetry.space_group_name_H-M   'P 1'
#
loop_
_entity.id
_entity.type
_entity.pdbx_description
1 polymer ?
#
loop_
_entity_poly.entity_id
_entity_poly.type
_entity_poly.pdbx_seq_one_letter_code
_entity_poly.pdbx_strand_id
1 'polypeptide(L)'
;MKRKSIFAAAITTLLLISCNTDNIPQDSNITKDAVTQQALETWKNDHFGMFIHFGIYSKLAGIWKDEMVPFYGEQIMNHARITVPEYEEVAKTFNPVDFNADEIVTLAKNAGMKYIVITTKHHDGFCMFHTATTDYNIVDFTPYGKDIVKELADACHRQQIKLGFYYSLPDWHYPYGIPRLEPDTNTKCWEYVNQVYSPLETVTPELEDYIVKQITELLTNYGEITTIWFDMGLITPEQSKRFRETVKSIQPQCLINGRIMNNMGDYMTLPDNGDVASYGDIYWDNPASLYGTWGYKSWIKRPELSKQINTQINRLTSTVRHGGVFLLNIGPDDTGKVIDYEKDVLLGIGQFLKENPDTLDILAKIKDEDIKIVKSQDGGDIVLTTQNGLFHAALDGTGYMSVETESWISWNIEAEESAEYDVFIVYEPKNNDKKYSVRCNGAELSLSLPGVDRMLQTAYFGTMKIEKGPNEFVLDQTERCNPLENIGLKLNKILLRRK
;
A
#
# COMPACT_ATOMS: atom_id res chain seq x y z
N MET A 1 62.94 -18.27 28.33
CA MET A 1 61.83 -17.45 28.78
C MET A 1 60.62 -17.75 27.90
N LYS A 2 59.65 -18.48 28.46
CA LYS A 2 58.43 -18.95 27.74
C LYS A 2 57.33 -17.91 27.95
N ARG A 3 56.82 -17.29 26.88
CA ARG A 3 55.62 -16.48 26.93
C ARG A 3 54.39 -17.37 26.85
N LYS A 4 53.57 -17.35 27.88
CA LYS A 4 52.24 -17.98 27.91
C LYS A 4 51.24 -17.07 27.23
N SER A 5 50.58 -17.53 26.17
CA SER A 5 49.40 -16.92 25.56
C SER A 5 48.17 -17.29 26.39
N ILE A 6 47.48 -16.29 26.87
CA ILE A 6 46.16 -16.43 27.52
C ILE A 6 45.10 -16.31 26.42
N PHE A 7 44.40 -17.40 26.13
CA PHE A 7 43.18 -17.37 25.31
C PHE A 7 42.01 -16.95 26.22
N ALA A 8 41.47 -15.81 25.97
CA ALA A 8 40.18 -15.39 26.56
C ALA A 8 39.06 -15.98 25.71
N ALA A 9 38.33 -16.94 26.28
CA ALA A 9 37.13 -17.48 25.69
C ALA A 9 35.98 -16.47 25.95
N ALA A 10 35.49 -15.83 24.89
CA ALA A 10 34.26 -15.05 24.95
C ALA A 10 33.08 -16.06 24.93
N ILE A 11 32.38 -16.16 26.04
CA ILE A 11 31.12 -16.89 26.16
C ILE A 11 30.04 -15.98 25.57
N THR A 12 29.63 -16.31 24.37
CA THR A 12 28.46 -15.69 23.74
C THR A 12 27.21 -16.35 24.35
N THR A 13 26.57 -15.65 25.28
CA THR A 13 25.29 -16.06 25.84
C THR A 13 24.21 -15.80 24.78
N LEU A 14 23.77 -16.85 24.09
CA LEU A 14 22.56 -16.82 23.28
C LEU A 14 21.38 -16.66 24.24
N LEU A 15 20.80 -15.47 24.27
CA LEU A 15 19.47 -15.26 24.83
C LEU A 15 18.45 -15.90 23.88
N LEU A 16 18.03 -17.11 24.20
CA LEU A 16 16.80 -17.70 23.65
C LEU A 16 15.64 -16.89 24.23
N ILE A 17 15.13 -15.93 23.46
CA ILE A 17 13.83 -15.33 23.75
C ILE A 17 12.80 -16.40 23.37
N SER A 18 12.32 -17.13 24.39
CA SER A 18 11.13 -17.96 24.29
C SER A 18 9.95 -17.01 24.06
N CYS A 19 9.39 -16.98 22.86
CA CYS A 19 8.11 -16.36 22.61
C CYS A 19 7.05 -17.15 23.40
N ASN A 20 6.65 -16.62 24.53
CA ASN A 20 5.47 -17.07 25.23
C ASN A 20 4.25 -16.61 24.42
N THR A 21 3.62 -17.54 23.70
CA THR A 21 2.41 -17.34 22.90
C THR A 21 1.12 -17.24 23.73
N ASP A 22 1.22 -17.22 25.05
CA ASP A 22 0.05 -17.40 25.93
C ASP A 22 -0.62 -16.08 26.39
N ASN A 23 -0.23 -14.90 25.90
CA ASN A 23 -0.83 -13.64 26.28
C ASN A 23 -0.98 -12.63 25.10
N ILE A 24 -1.50 -13.08 23.97
CA ILE A 24 -2.11 -12.15 23.01
C ILE A 24 -3.59 -12.03 23.43
N PRO A 25 -4.07 -10.85 23.81
CA PRO A 25 -5.50 -10.68 24.02
C PRO A 25 -6.22 -10.96 22.69
N GLN A 26 -7.01 -12.01 22.63
CA GLN A 26 -7.87 -12.36 21.48
C GLN A 26 -9.04 -11.38 21.28
N ASP A 27 -9.07 -10.24 21.96
CA ASP A 27 -10.15 -9.25 21.92
C ASP A 27 -9.72 -7.92 21.31
N SER A 28 -9.22 -7.93 20.07
CA SER A 28 -9.06 -6.70 19.28
C SER A 28 -10.05 -6.58 18.12
N ASN A 29 -11.20 -7.21 18.19
CA ASN A 29 -12.34 -6.79 17.39
C ASN A 29 -12.80 -5.42 17.92
N ILE A 30 -12.21 -4.31 17.41
CA ILE A 30 -12.83 -3.00 17.55
C ILE A 30 -14.18 -3.15 16.85
N THR A 31 -15.24 -3.29 17.65
CA THR A 31 -16.59 -3.28 17.12
C THR A 31 -16.76 -1.90 16.50
N LYS A 32 -16.75 -1.82 15.17
CA LYS A 32 -16.91 -0.56 14.44
C LYS A 32 -18.25 0.01 14.85
N ASP A 33 -18.22 1.25 15.30
CA ASP A 33 -19.47 1.95 15.62
C ASP A 33 -20.32 2.15 14.37
N ALA A 34 -21.59 2.46 14.54
CA ALA A 34 -22.55 2.60 13.45
C ALA A 34 -22.15 3.71 12.45
N VAL A 35 -21.48 4.76 12.91
CA VAL A 35 -21.01 5.86 12.06
C VAL A 35 -19.87 5.40 11.15
N THR A 36 -18.88 4.73 11.71
CA THR A 36 -17.76 4.14 10.97
C THR A 36 -18.26 3.09 9.97
N GLN A 37 -19.21 2.22 10.38
CA GLN A 37 -19.78 1.22 9.47
C GLN A 37 -20.52 1.86 8.29
N GLN A 38 -21.34 2.87 8.54
CA GLN A 38 -22.02 3.61 7.46
C GLN A 38 -21.05 4.32 6.53
N ALA A 39 -19.97 4.89 7.06
CA ALA A 39 -18.92 5.52 6.26
C ALA A 39 -18.19 4.50 5.36
N LEU A 40 -17.89 3.31 5.88
CA LEU A 40 -17.28 2.22 5.13
C LEU A 40 -18.16 1.74 3.97
N GLU A 41 -19.46 1.54 4.21
CA GLU A 41 -20.41 1.15 3.15
C GLU A 41 -20.49 2.23 2.06
N THR A 42 -20.56 3.50 2.47
CA THR A 42 -20.58 4.62 1.53
C THR A 42 -19.31 4.68 0.70
N TRP A 43 -18.13 4.56 1.34
CA TRP A 43 -16.84 4.58 0.68
C TRP A 43 -16.64 3.36 -0.24
N LYS A 44 -17.06 2.17 0.17
CA LYS A 44 -17.02 0.96 -0.67
C LYS A 44 -17.80 1.15 -1.97
N ASN A 45 -18.98 1.78 -1.89
CA ASN A 45 -19.82 2.08 -3.05
C ASN A 45 -19.30 3.24 -3.92
N ASP A 46 -18.29 3.98 -3.47
CA ASP A 46 -17.60 4.96 -4.33
C ASP A 46 -16.73 4.27 -5.39
N HIS A 47 -16.24 3.06 -5.14
CA HIS A 47 -15.47 2.20 -6.02
C HIS A 47 -14.15 2.76 -6.54
N PHE A 48 -14.05 4.07 -6.83
CA PHE A 48 -12.96 4.68 -7.55
C PHE A 48 -12.60 6.05 -7.00
N GLY A 49 -11.33 6.25 -6.64
CA GLY A 49 -10.78 7.52 -6.15
C GLY A 49 -9.52 7.94 -6.89
N MET A 50 -9.20 9.24 -6.83
CA MET A 50 -7.95 9.83 -7.29
C MET A 50 -6.98 9.92 -6.12
N PHE A 51 -5.75 9.47 -6.31
CA PHE A 51 -4.63 9.79 -5.44
C PHE A 51 -3.80 10.89 -6.08
N ILE A 52 -3.33 11.86 -5.32
CA ILE A 52 -2.46 12.93 -5.80
C ILE A 52 -1.19 12.95 -4.98
N HIS A 53 -0.07 12.57 -5.59
CA HIS A 53 1.24 12.77 -4.99
C HIS A 53 1.84 14.06 -5.55
N PHE A 54 1.78 15.12 -4.74
CA PHE A 54 2.27 16.44 -5.11
C PHE A 54 3.02 17.10 -3.94
N GLY A 55 4.23 17.58 -4.20
CA GLY A 55 5.11 18.18 -3.20
C GLY A 55 6.40 18.73 -3.82
N ILE A 56 7.38 19.09 -2.98
CA ILE A 56 8.68 19.62 -3.44
C ILE A 56 9.37 18.65 -4.42
N TYR A 57 9.21 17.35 -4.24
CA TYR A 57 9.77 16.34 -5.14
C TYR A 57 9.31 16.51 -6.59
N SER A 58 8.15 17.08 -6.85
CA SER A 58 7.67 17.42 -8.20
C SER A 58 8.57 18.47 -8.86
N LYS A 59 9.12 19.41 -8.07
CA LYS A 59 10.08 20.43 -8.57
C LYS A 59 11.35 19.81 -9.14
N LEU A 60 11.80 18.72 -8.55
CA LEU A 60 12.98 17.99 -9.00
C LEU A 60 12.69 17.10 -10.21
N ALA A 61 11.44 16.77 -10.48
CA ALA A 61 11.01 15.98 -11.63
C ALA A 61 11.82 14.68 -11.87
N GLY A 62 12.30 14.06 -10.77
CA GLY A 62 13.14 12.87 -10.81
C GLY A 62 14.59 13.12 -11.23
N ILE A 63 15.09 14.36 -11.18
CA ILE A 63 16.45 14.76 -11.57
C ILE A 63 17.12 15.46 -10.38
N TRP A 64 18.39 15.11 -10.12
CA TRP A 64 19.23 15.79 -9.14
C TRP A 64 20.64 16.01 -9.68
N LYS A 65 21.12 17.27 -9.65
CA LYS A 65 22.45 17.65 -10.19
C LYS A 65 22.70 17.13 -11.61
N ASP A 66 21.71 17.32 -12.49
CA ASP A 66 21.68 16.90 -13.90
C ASP A 66 21.69 15.37 -14.12
N GLU A 67 21.52 14.56 -13.06
CA GLU A 67 21.43 13.12 -13.17
C GLU A 67 19.98 12.62 -12.93
N MET A 68 19.55 11.66 -13.76
CA MET A 68 18.26 10.97 -13.58
C MET A 68 18.32 10.07 -12.34
N VAL A 69 17.44 10.31 -11.38
CA VAL A 69 17.35 9.53 -10.15
C VAL A 69 16.38 8.36 -10.35
N PRO A 70 16.83 7.11 -10.30
CA PRO A 70 15.96 5.95 -10.43
C PRO A 70 14.99 5.84 -9.23
N PHE A 71 14.12 4.80 -9.25
CA PHE A 71 13.12 4.51 -8.23
C PHE A 71 12.02 5.58 -8.10
N TYR A 72 11.50 5.83 -6.90
CA TYR A 72 10.33 6.65 -6.65
C TYR A 72 10.64 8.15 -6.69
N GLY A 73 9.86 8.91 -7.46
CA GLY A 73 10.05 10.37 -7.59
C GLY A 73 9.78 11.11 -6.29
N GLU A 74 8.76 10.71 -5.54
CA GLU A 74 8.37 11.29 -4.26
C GLU A 74 9.41 11.02 -3.13
N GLN A 75 10.26 10.04 -3.31
CA GLN A 75 11.36 9.73 -2.38
C GLN A 75 12.73 10.20 -2.90
N ILE A 76 12.76 11.15 -3.84
CA ILE A 76 14.02 11.63 -4.45
C ILE A 76 15.01 12.17 -3.41
N MET A 77 14.52 12.80 -2.33
CA MET A 77 15.37 13.27 -1.23
C MET A 77 16.22 12.13 -0.67
N ASN A 78 15.62 10.95 -0.48
CA ASN A 78 16.31 9.75 0.00
C ASN A 78 17.17 9.10 -1.08
N HIS A 79 16.61 8.86 -2.27
CA HIS A 79 17.31 8.15 -3.34
C HIS A 79 18.52 8.92 -3.90
N ALA A 80 18.44 10.23 -3.94
CA ALA A 80 19.54 11.10 -4.33
C ALA A 80 20.39 11.61 -3.16
N ARG A 81 20.12 11.14 -1.93
CA ARG A 81 20.81 11.54 -0.68
C ARG A 81 20.92 13.05 -0.53
N ILE A 82 19.84 13.74 -0.85
CA ILE A 82 19.80 15.20 -0.75
C ILE A 82 19.76 15.55 0.74
N THR A 83 20.70 16.37 1.17
CA THR A 83 20.71 16.85 2.55
C THR A 83 19.53 17.77 2.83
N VAL A 84 19.10 17.88 4.09
CA VAL A 84 18.01 18.78 4.49
C VAL A 84 18.24 20.21 4.01
N PRO A 85 19.44 20.84 4.23
CA PRO A 85 19.68 22.19 3.73
C PRO A 85 19.59 22.31 2.18
N GLU A 86 20.08 21.30 1.43
CA GLU A 86 19.95 21.32 -0.04
C GLU A 86 18.48 21.22 -0.47
N TYR A 87 17.67 20.39 0.23
CA TYR A 87 16.27 20.21 -0.08
C TYR A 87 15.43 21.45 0.30
N GLU A 88 15.79 22.14 1.39
CA GLU A 88 15.20 23.43 1.75
C GLU A 88 15.44 24.49 0.67
N GLU A 89 16.65 24.52 0.03
CA GLU A 89 16.91 25.44 -1.07
C GLU A 89 16.02 25.14 -2.29
N VAL A 90 15.69 23.86 -2.54
CA VAL A 90 14.71 23.49 -3.57
C VAL A 90 13.32 24.01 -3.18
N ALA A 91 12.91 23.80 -1.93
CA ALA A 91 11.62 24.25 -1.41
C ALA A 91 11.40 25.77 -1.57
N LYS A 92 12.43 26.57 -1.29
CA LYS A 92 12.40 28.05 -1.47
C LYS A 92 12.14 28.50 -2.91
N THR A 93 12.30 27.60 -3.88
CA THR A 93 12.03 27.88 -5.30
C THR A 93 10.76 27.22 -5.83
N PHE A 94 10.06 26.44 -4.98
CA PHE A 94 8.86 25.74 -5.38
C PHE A 94 7.69 26.72 -5.52
N ASN A 95 7.20 26.87 -6.75
CA ASN A 95 6.16 27.86 -7.08
C ASN A 95 5.19 27.29 -8.11
N PRO A 96 4.24 26.45 -7.71
CA PRO A 96 3.34 25.74 -8.61
C PRO A 96 2.19 26.66 -9.11
N VAL A 97 2.53 27.66 -9.91
CA VAL A 97 1.59 28.72 -10.35
C VAL A 97 0.45 28.23 -11.25
N ASP A 98 0.62 27.07 -11.89
CA ASP A 98 -0.40 26.45 -12.75
C ASP A 98 -1.27 25.44 -12.02
N PHE A 99 -1.11 25.30 -10.68
CA PHE A 99 -2.00 24.47 -9.90
C PHE A 99 -3.43 25.01 -9.97
N ASN A 100 -4.34 24.18 -10.48
CA ASN A 100 -5.75 24.54 -10.65
C ASN A 100 -6.64 23.47 -10.03
N ALA A 101 -7.07 23.71 -8.80
CA ALA A 101 -7.89 22.80 -8.04
C ALA A 101 -9.22 22.45 -8.72
N ASP A 102 -9.88 23.43 -9.35
CA ASP A 102 -11.15 23.20 -10.05
C ASP A 102 -10.98 22.31 -11.29
N GLU A 103 -9.89 22.45 -12.03
CA GLU A 103 -9.58 21.54 -13.17
C GLU A 103 -9.29 20.12 -12.70
N ILE A 104 -8.54 19.96 -11.61
CA ILE A 104 -8.21 18.63 -11.03
C ILE A 104 -9.49 17.93 -10.57
N VAL A 105 -10.36 18.64 -9.85
CA VAL A 105 -11.65 18.08 -9.38
C VAL A 105 -12.56 17.74 -10.56
N THR A 106 -12.62 18.61 -11.58
CA THR A 106 -13.38 18.35 -12.81
C THR A 106 -12.84 17.12 -13.55
N LEU A 107 -11.53 16.96 -13.62
CA LEU A 107 -10.87 15.79 -14.22
C LEU A 107 -11.24 14.50 -13.46
N ALA A 108 -11.19 14.52 -12.13
CA ALA A 108 -11.59 13.39 -11.30
C ALA A 108 -13.05 12.98 -11.57
N LYS A 109 -13.97 13.95 -11.62
CA LYS A 109 -15.39 13.70 -11.96
C LYS A 109 -15.55 13.10 -13.35
N ASN A 110 -14.86 13.65 -14.34
CA ASN A 110 -14.90 13.18 -15.72
C ASN A 110 -14.31 11.77 -15.87
N ALA A 111 -13.38 11.40 -15.02
CA ALA A 111 -12.83 10.03 -14.91
C ALA A 111 -13.76 9.05 -14.20
N GLY A 112 -14.87 9.52 -13.59
CA GLY A 112 -15.81 8.69 -12.83
C GLY A 112 -15.43 8.50 -11.36
N MET A 113 -14.41 9.22 -10.86
CA MET A 113 -13.95 9.16 -9.48
C MET A 113 -14.92 9.87 -8.54
N LYS A 114 -15.04 9.39 -7.30
CA LYS A 114 -15.97 9.88 -6.28
C LYS A 114 -15.30 10.62 -5.13
N TYR A 115 -14.01 10.42 -4.96
CA TYR A 115 -13.21 11.09 -3.94
C TYR A 115 -11.78 11.32 -4.41
N ILE A 116 -11.08 12.24 -3.75
CA ILE A 116 -9.67 12.56 -3.98
C ILE A 116 -8.92 12.40 -2.66
N VAL A 117 -7.73 11.80 -2.68
CA VAL A 117 -6.77 11.81 -1.58
C VAL A 117 -5.53 12.56 -2.04
N ILE A 118 -5.10 13.58 -1.29
CA ILE A 118 -3.90 14.36 -1.62
C ILE A 118 -2.84 14.20 -0.53
N THR A 119 -1.55 14.14 -0.94
CA THR A 119 -0.43 14.21 0.01
C THR A 119 -0.40 15.56 0.70
N THR A 120 -0.80 15.60 1.97
CA THR A 120 -0.71 16.81 2.81
C THR A 120 0.70 17.00 3.35
N LYS A 121 1.36 15.91 3.72
CA LYS A 121 2.78 15.82 4.08
C LYS A 121 3.32 14.46 3.66
N HIS A 122 4.37 14.43 2.83
CA HIS A 122 5.09 13.19 2.48
C HIS A 122 6.29 12.98 3.42
N HIS A 123 7.10 11.95 3.21
CA HIS A 123 8.24 11.60 4.06
C HIS A 123 9.28 12.71 4.17
N ASP A 124 9.39 13.58 3.17
CA ASP A 124 10.29 14.74 3.17
C ASP A 124 9.94 15.83 4.21
N GLY A 125 8.80 15.65 4.89
CA GLY A 125 8.34 16.53 5.97
C GLY A 125 7.71 17.84 5.49
N PHE A 126 7.69 18.12 4.19
CA PHE A 126 7.11 19.36 3.68
C PHE A 126 5.59 19.33 3.71
N CYS A 127 5.00 20.35 4.34
CA CYS A 127 3.56 20.47 4.48
C CYS A 127 2.96 21.25 3.29
N MET A 128 2.08 20.62 2.52
CA MET A 128 1.35 21.24 1.41
C MET A 128 0.15 22.08 1.89
N PHE A 129 0.02 22.26 3.19
CA PHE A 129 -1.02 23.03 3.87
C PHE A 129 -0.40 24.00 4.89
N HIS A 130 -1.12 25.06 5.24
CA HIS A 130 -0.69 25.97 6.29
C HIS A 130 -0.85 25.32 7.65
N THR A 131 0.25 25.26 8.42
CA THR A 131 0.28 24.67 9.76
C THR A 131 1.01 25.60 10.73
N ALA A 132 0.53 25.69 11.95
CA ALA A 132 1.19 26.42 13.02
C ALA A 132 2.35 25.62 13.67
N THR A 133 2.57 24.38 13.24
CA THR A 133 3.57 23.49 13.86
C THR A 133 4.98 23.68 13.32
N THR A 134 5.10 24.21 12.09
CA THR A 134 6.37 24.44 11.41
C THR A 134 6.22 25.48 10.30
N ASP A 135 7.27 26.28 10.06
CA ASP A 135 7.36 27.17 8.91
C ASP A 135 7.69 26.40 7.60
N TYR A 136 8.08 25.12 7.70
CA TYR A 136 8.37 24.27 6.55
C TYR A 136 7.10 23.79 5.85
N ASN A 137 6.37 24.77 5.32
CA ASN A 137 5.10 24.57 4.65
C ASN A 137 4.99 25.47 3.41
N ILE A 138 4.04 25.15 2.53
CA ILE A 138 3.91 25.82 1.23
C ILE A 138 3.56 27.30 1.31
N VAL A 139 2.92 27.73 2.40
CA VAL A 139 2.50 29.14 2.60
C VAL A 139 3.66 29.99 3.06
N ASP A 140 4.40 29.53 4.07
CA ASP A 140 5.44 30.32 4.74
C ASP A 140 6.83 30.17 4.12
N PHE A 141 7.11 29.02 3.51
CA PHE A 141 8.45 28.67 3.04
C PHE A 141 8.68 28.85 1.53
N THR A 142 7.61 29.02 0.75
CA THR A 142 7.71 29.07 -0.71
C THR A 142 7.20 30.38 -1.29
N PRO A 143 7.62 30.79 -2.50
CA PRO A 143 7.10 31.96 -3.18
C PRO A 143 5.63 31.79 -3.62
N TYR A 144 5.09 30.59 -3.63
CA TYR A 144 3.69 30.35 -3.94
C TYR A 144 2.75 31.01 -2.92
N GLY A 145 3.07 30.90 -1.62
CA GLY A 145 2.41 31.65 -0.55
C GLY A 145 0.92 31.36 -0.36
N LYS A 146 0.41 30.21 -0.89
CA LYS A 146 -0.98 29.82 -0.76
C LYS A 146 -1.07 28.36 -0.30
N ASP A 147 -2.17 28.03 0.34
CA ASP A 147 -2.47 26.69 0.85
C ASP A 147 -3.13 25.83 -0.25
N ILE A 148 -2.37 24.93 -0.85
CA ILE A 148 -2.85 24.03 -1.92
C ILE A 148 -3.93 23.08 -1.41
N VAL A 149 -3.81 22.60 -0.19
CA VAL A 149 -4.82 21.71 0.41
C VAL A 149 -6.12 22.45 0.60
N LYS A 150 -6.06 23.73 0.98
CA LYS A 150 -7.25 24.58 1.09
C LYS A 150 -7.89 24.88 -0.26
N GLU A 151 -7.08 25.19 -1.28
CA GLU A 151 -7.60 25.43 -2.63
C GLU A 151 -8.32 24.18 -3.16
N LEU A 152 -7.75 22.97 -2.93
CA LEU A 152 -8.37 21.71 -3.33
C LEU A 152 -9.62 21.39 -2.51
N ALA A 153 -9.61 21.62 -1.18
CA ALA A 153 -10.75 21.40 -0.31
C ALA A 153 -11.95 22.27 -0.74
N ASP A 154 -11.70 23.54 -1.03
CA ASP A 154 -12.74 24.45 -1.49
C ASP A 154 -13.32 24.05 -2.86
N ALA A 155 -12.47 23.57 -3.78
CA ALA A 155 -12.91 23.06 -5.08
C ALA A 155 -13.72 21.75 -4.94
N CYS A 156 -13.27 20.83 -4.08
CA CYS A 156 -13.99 19.60 -3.76
C CYS A 156 -15.38 19.89 -3.20
N HIS A 157 -15.47 20.85 -2.26
CA HIS A 157 -16.73 21.27 -1.69
C HIS A 157 -17.67 21.87 -2.74
N ARG A 158 -17.17 22.82 -3.57
CA ARG A 158 -17.97 23.44 -4.64
C ARG A 158 -18.49 22.42 -5.64
N GLN A 159 -17.68 21.42 -5.99
CA GLN A 159 -18.01 20.44 -7.02
C GLN A 159 -18.58 19.14 -6.48
N GLN A 160 -18.77 19.02 -5.15
CA GLN A 160 -19.36 17.86 -4.47
C GLN A 160 -18.57 16.56 -4.72
N ILE A 161 -17.26 16.64 -4.64
CA ILE A 161 -16.33 15.51 -4.59
C ILE A 161 -15.84 15.36 -3.14
N LYS A 162 -15.78 14.14 -2.64
CA LYS A 162 -15.24 13.85 -1.31
C LYS A 162 -13.73 14.06 -1.29
N LEU A 163 -13.19 14.54 -0.16
CA LEU A 163 -11.77 14.77 0.03
C LEU A 163 -11.23 13.86 1.14
N GLY A 164 -10.05 13.32 0.92
CA GLY A 164 -9.24 12.60 1.89
C GLY A 164 -7.81 13.13 1.90
N PHE A 165 -7.06 12.78 2.93
CA PHE A 165 -5.69 13.23 3.12
C PHE A 165 -4.75 12.03 3.27
N TYR A 166 -3.64 12.06 2.55
CA TYR A 166 -2.48 11.24 2.84
C TYR A 166 -1.59 11.97 3.84
N TYR A 167 -1.08 11.25 4.81
CA TYR A 167 -0.19 11.78 5.83
C TYR A 167 0.92 10.76 6.16
N SER A 168 2.17 11.15 5.89
CA SER A 168 3.35 10.36 6.26
C SER A 168 3.61 10.42 7.76
N LEU A 169 3.78 9.27 8.40
CA LEU A 169 4.19 9.19 9.81
C LEU A 169 5.68 9.54 10.00
N PRO A 170 6.63 9.00 9.20
CA PRO A 170 8.01 9.47 9.25
C PRO A 170 8.13 10.89 8.71
N ASP A 171 9.15 11.61 9.18
CA ASP A 171 9.43 12.98 8.77
C ASP A 171 10.94 13.19 8.70
N TRP A 172 11.47 13.21 7.48
CA TRP A 172 12.91 13.33 7.24
C TRP A 172 13.47 14.74 7.50
N HIS A 173 12.60 15.71 7.66
CA HIS A 173 12.96 17.09 7.99
C HIS A 173 12.88 17.38 9.50
N TYR A 174 11.98 16.70 10.22
CA TYR A 174 11.69 17.01 11.61
C TYR A 174 12.93 16.80 12.52
N PRO A 175 13.35 17.82 13.32
CA PRO A 175 14.63 17.78 14.03
C PRO A 175 14.71 16.75 15.15
N TYR A 176 13.56 16.31 15.69
CA TYR A 176 13.47 15.29 16.74
C TYR A 176 13.02 13.93 16.18
N GLY A 177 12.90 13.83 14.89
CA GLY A 177 12.80 12.55 14.18
C GLY A 177 14.11 11.78 14.36
N ILE A 178 14.22 10.66 13.72
CA ILE A 178 15.32 9.73 13.89
C ILE A 178 16.68 10.34 13.55
N PRO A 179 17.75 9.85 14.19
CA PRO A 179 19.11 10.24 13.85
C PRO A 179 19.35 10.04 12.35
N ARG A 180 19.56 11.13 11.66
CA ARG A 180 19.88 11.10 10.23
C ARG A 180 21.33 10.73 10.08
N LEU A 181 21.60 9.74 9.25
CA LEU A 181 22.96 9.45 8.84
C LEU A 181 23.42 10.56 7.91
N GLU A 182 24.61 11.11 8.12
CA GLU A 182 25.22 12.03 7.17
C GLU A 182 25.37 11.31 5.82
N PRO A 183 24.92 11.89 4.71
CA PRO A 183 25.03 11.26 3.40
C PRO A 183 26.50 11.04 3.04
N ASP A 184 26.86 9.83 2.64
CA ASP A 184 28.13 9.58 1.99
C ASP A 184 28.10 10.19 0.57
N THR A 185 28.67 11.36 0.43
CA THR A 185 28.69 12.13 -0.83
C THR A 185 29.57 11.50 -1.91
N ASN A 186 30.33 10.44 -1.59
CA ASN A 186 31.26 9.79 -2.55
C ASN A 186 30.65 8.61 -3.30
N THR A 187 29.47 8.15 -2.93
CA THR A 187 28.80 7.01 -3.58
C THR A 187 27.61 7.50 -4.42
N LYS A 188 27.46 6.98 -5.63
CA LYS A 188 26.23 7.15 -6.39
C LYS A 188 25.09 6.51 -5.60
N CYS A 189 24.10 7.31 -5.30
CA CYS A 189 23.17 7.04 -4.21
C CYS A 189 21.87 6.34 -4.63
N TRP A 190 21.78 5.84 -5.80
CA TRP A 190 20.59 5.13 -6.27
C TRP A 190 20.53 3.65 -5.89
N GLU A 191 21.51 3.15 -5.15
CA GLU A 191 21.44 1.78 -4.67
C GLU A 191 20.52 1.69 -3.45
N TYR A 192 19.49 0.88 -3.55
CA TYR A 192 18.46 0.69 -2.53
C TYR A 192 19.00 0.31 -1.14
N VAL A 193 20.17 -0.34 -1.10
CA VAL A 193 20.84 -0.78 0.13
C VAL A 193 21.47 0.34 0.95
N ASN A 194 21.53 1.56 0.42
CA ASN A 194 22.22 2.69 1.07
C ASN A 194 21.29 3.89 1.32
N GLN A 195 20.03 3.64 1.64
CA GLN A 195 19.09 4.69 1.99
C GLN A 195 19.56 5.43 3.25
N VAL A 196 19.62 6.75 3.18
CA VAL A 196 20.01 7.62 4.29
C VAL A 196 18.84 7.89 5.22
N TYR A 197 17.64 7.94 4.65
CA TYR A 197 16.39 8.12 5.35
C TYR A 197 15.56 6.83 5.25
N SER A 198 14.95 6.41 6.33
CA SER A 198 14.09 5.22 6.31
C SER A 198 12.61 5.61 6.37
N PRO A 199 11.77 5.06 5.52
CA PRO A 199 10.33 5.18 5.68
C PRO A 199 9.79 4.33 6.86
N LEU A 200 10.58 3.39 7.39
CA LEU A 200 10.21 2.54 8.53
C LEU A 200 10.79 3.06 9.85
N GLU A 201 10.80 4.36 10.03
CA GLU A 201 11.36 4.98 11.21
C GLU A 201 10.41 4.95 12.41
N THR A 202 10.98 4.85 13.61
CA THR A 202 10.23 4.92 14.87
C THR A 202 9.76 6.34 15.11
N VAL A 203 8.49 6.52 15.41
CA VAL A 203 7.93 7.81 15.81
C VAL A 203 8.31 8.10 17.27
N THR A 204 9.12 9.15 17.50
CA THR A 204 9.45 9.60 18.85
C THR A 204 8.25 10.28 19.54
N PRO A 205 8.22 10.41 20.88
CA PRO A 205 7.12 11.10 21.56
C PRO A 205 6.92 12.55 21.08
N GLU A 206 8.00 13.25 20.75
CA GLU A 206 7.95 14.62 20.24
C GLU A 206 7.35 14.68 18.83
N LEU A 207 7.73 13.73 17.96
CA LEU A 207 7.16 13.60 16.64
C LEU A 207 5.69 13.16 16.72
N GLU A 208 5.32 12.30 17.68
CA GLU A 208 3.94 11.92 17.94
C GLU A 208 3.05 13.14 18.27
N ASP A 209 3.51 14.03 19.17
CA ASP A 209 2.80 15.27 19.50
C ASP A 209 2.67 16.22 18.31
N TYR A 210 3.72 16.29 17.48
CA TYR A 210 3.71 17.04 16.23
C TYR A 210 2.67 16.51 15.25
N ILE A 211 2.64 15.19 15.04
CA ILE A 211 1.66 14.50 14.18
C ILE A 211 0.24 14.77 14.69
N VAL A 212 -0.04 14.62 15.98
CA VAL A 212 -1.37 14.86 16.57
C VAL A 212 -1.85 16.28 16.31
N LYS A 213 -0.98 17.29 16.46
CA LYS A 213 -1.32 18.69 16.16
C LYS A 213 -1.66 18.89 14.70
N GLN A 214 -0.87 18.36 13.78
CA GLN A 214 -1.12 18.49 12.34
C GLN A 214 -2.39 17.76 11.90
N ILE A 215 -2.65 16.55 12.40
CA ILE A 215 -3.91 15.84 12.17
C ILE A 215 -5.10 16.67 12.66
N THR A 216 -4.97 17.30 13.84
CA THR A 216 -6.02 18.16 14.39
C THR A 216 -6.30 19.34 13.48
N GLU A 217 -5.27 20.04 12.97
CA GLU A 217 -5.41 21.13 12.02
C GLU A 217 -6.10 20.68 10.73
N LEU A 218 -5.63 19.56 10.15
CA LEU A 218 -6.17 19.00 8.91
C LEU A 218 -7.65 18.62 9.03
N LEU A 219 -8.06 18.04 10.15
CA LEU A 219 -9.44 17.63 10.35
C LEU A 219 -10.36 18.75 10.84
N THR A 220 -9.81 19.91 11.22
CA THR A 220 -10.61 21.05 11.71
C THR A 220 -10.79 22.12 10.64
N ASN A 221 -9.79 22.36 9.79
CA ASN A 221 -9.72 23.57 8.96
C ASN A 221 -10.19 23.38 7.51
N TYR A 222 -10.37 22.14 7.04
CA TYR A 222 -10.57 21.82 5.61
C TYR A 222 -11.94 21.21 5.28
N GLY A 223 -12.88 21.25 6.23
CA GLY A 223 -14.22 20.70 6.08
C GLY A 223 -14.30 19.22 6.36
N GLU A 224 -15.28 18.53 5.77
CA GLU A 224 -15.49 17.11 5.95
C GLU A 224 -14.45 16.30 5.18
N ILE A 225 -13.78 15.38 5.88
CA ILE A 225 -12.74 14.50 5.35
C ILE A 225 -13.24 13.06 5.36
N THR A 226 -13.22 12.43 4.17
CA THR A 226 -13.72 11.05 4.01
C THR A 226 -12.74 10.01 4.55
N THR A 227 -11.44 10.25 4.38
CA THR A 227 -10.40 9.33 4.88
C THR A 227 -9.12 10.08 5.20
N ILE A 228 -8.42 9.65 6.25
CA ILE A 228 -7.00 9.94 6.47
C ILE A 228 -6.19 8.67 6.16
N TRP A 229 -5.30 8.81 5.22
CA TRP A 229 -4.47 7.74 4.68
C TRP A 229 -3.06 7.89 5.25
N PHE A 230 -2.78 7.21 6.38
CA PHE A 230 -1.45 7.16 6.98
C PHE A 230 -0.51 6.31 6.15
N ASP A 231 0.77 6.65 6.18
CA ASP A 231 1.79 5.88 5.46
C ASP A 231 3.06 5.74 6.27
N MET A 232 3.60 4.52 6.23
CA MET A 232 4.92 4.14 6.75
C MET A 232 5.08 4.39 8.26
N GLY A 233 6.31 4.26 8.76
CA GLY A 233 6.65 4.45 10.17
C GLY A 233 6.51 3.16 11.00
N LEU A 234 7.33 3.08 12.05
CA LEU A 234 7.21 2.07 13.10
C LEU A 234 6.59 2.75 14.32
N ILE A 235 5.34 2.43 14.60
CA ILE A 235 4.59 3.02 15.71
C ILE A 235 4.11 1.94 16.68
N THR A 236 4.00 2.32 17.96
CA THR A 236 3.50 1.43 19.02
C THR A 236 1.97 1.32 18.96
N PRO A 237 1.38 0.30 19.60
CA PRO A 237 -0.08 0.20 19.73
C PRO A 237 -0.71 1.44 20.38
N GLU A 238 -0.04 2.04 21.36
CA GLU A 238 -0.49 3.24 22.07
C GLU A 238 -0.50 4.45 21.12
N GLN A 239 0.50 4.60 20.27
CA GLN A 239 0.57 5.66 19.26
C GLN A 239 -0.52 5.50 18.19
N SER A 240 -0.70 4.29 17.66
CA SER A 240 -1.79 4.01 16.71
C SER A 240 -3.16 4.33 17.33
N LYS A 241 -3.37 3.92 18.58
CA LYS A 241 -4.59 4.23 19.34
C LYS A 241 -4.78 5.74 19.49
N ARG A 242 -3.75 6.47 19.88
CA ARG A 242 -3.80 7.93 20.05
C ARG A 242 -4.15 8.65 18.74
N PHE A 243 -3.53 8.25 17.62
CA PHE A 243 -3.84 8.82 16.31
C PHE A 243 -5.30 8.53 15.91
N ARG A 244 -5.76 7.28 16.11
CA ARG A 244 -7.15 6.93 15.86
C ARG A 244 -8.12 7.74 16.71
N GLU A 245 -7.89 7.85 18.01
CA GLU A 245 -8.72 8.62 18.92
C GLU A 245 -8.75 10.10 18.54
N THR A 246 -7.62 10.66 18.11
CA THR A 246 -7.55 12.04 17.59
C THR A 246 -8.47 12.20 16.39
N VAL A 247 -8.36 11.33 15.38
CA VAL A 247 -9.21 11.39 14.18
C VAL A 247 -10.68 11.26 14.56
N LYS A 248 -11.04 10.21 15.30
CA LYS A 248 -12.44 9.89 15.60
C LYS A 248 -13.10 10.88 16.55
N SER A 249 -12.34 11.57 17.40
CA SER A 249 -12.89 12.62 18.28
C SER A 249 -13.26 13.89 17.52
N ILE A 250 -12.61 14.17 16.38
CA ILE A 250 -12.84 15.37 15.56
C ILE A 250 -13.88 15.06 14.48
N GLN A 251 -13.67 14.00 13.73
CA GLN A 251 -14.55 13.55 12.65
C GLN A 251 -14.83 12.04 12.77
N PRO A 252 -15.87 11.61 13.49
CA PRO A 252 -16.18 10.19 13.70
C PRO A 252 -16.34 9.38 12.40
N GLN A 253 -16.86 10.03 11.34
CA GLN A 253 -17.06 9.41 10.04
C GLN A 253 -15.79 9.30 9.20
N CYS A 254 -14.72 10.03 9.53
CA CYS A 254 -13.46 9.97 8.79
C CYS A 254 -12.85 8.57 8.92
N LEU A 255 -12.66 7.90 7.79
CA LEU A 255 -12.07 6.57 7.74
C LEU A 255 -10.55 6.62 7.89
N ILE A 256 -9.99 5.54 8.39
CA ILE A 256 -8.55 5.40 8.63
C ILE A 256 -8.07 4.14 7.93
N ASN A 257 -7.04 4.25 7.10
CA ASN A 257 -6.46 3.10 6.40
C ASN A 257 -5.66 2.18 7.35
N GLY A 258 -5.37 0.96 6.89
CA GLY A 258 -4.65 -0.04 7.69
C GLY A 258 -3.21 0.31 8.01
N ARG A 259 -2.58 1.25 7.28
CA ARG A 259 -1.19 1.66 7.54
C ARG A 259 -1.00 2.52 8.80
N ILE A 260 -2.09 2.82 9.54
CA ILE A 260 -1.99 3.28 10.94
C ILE A 260 -1.48 2.18 11.87
N MET A 261 -1.43 0.92 11.42
CA MET A 261 -0.92 -0.26 12.12
C MET A 261 -1.76 -0.72 13.34
N ASN A 262 -1.31 -1.79 14.00
CA ASN A 262 -1.83 -2.28 15.28
C ASN A 262 -3.36 -2.52 15.31
N ASN A 263 -3.95 -2.94 14.19
CA ASN A 263 -5.40 -3.13 14.00
C ASN A 263 -6.27 -1.89 14.28
N MET A 264 -5.69 -0.70 14.18
CA MET A 264 -6.39 0.56 14.43
C MET A 264 -7.00 1.17 13.16
N GLY A 265 -6.81 0.56 11.98
CA GLY A 265 -7.44 0.96 10.72
C GLY A 265 -8.90 0.53 10.62
N ASP A 266 -9.67 1.28 9.84
CA ASP A 266 -11.07 0.94 9.52
C ASP A 266 -11.15 0.02 8.31
N TYR A 267 -10.19 0.09 7.39
CA TYR A 267 -10.07 -0.73 6.20
C TYR A 267 -8.61 -1.09 5.92
N MET A 268 -8.41 -2.17 5.18
CA MET A 268 -7.10 -2.65 4.77
C MET A 268 -6.60 -1.88 3.55
N THR A 269 -5.30 -1.66 3.46
CA THR A 269 -4.64 -1.13 2.27
C THR A 269 -3.74 -2.19 1.66
N LEU A 270 -3.93 -2.50 0.38
CA LEU A 270 -3.05 -3.43 -0.32
C LEU A 270 -1.62 -2.87 -0.46
N PRO A 271 -0.62 -3.74 -0.68
CA PRO A 271 0.70 -3.30 -1.11
C PRO A 271 0.60 -2.41 -2.35
N ASP A 272 1.53 -1.47 -2.47
CA ASP A 272 1.62 -0.55 -3.59
C ASP A 272 1.62 -1.28 -4.94
N ASN A 273 0.68 -0.94 -5.81
CA ASN A 273 0.46 -1.62 -7.09
C ASN A 273 0.21 -3.14 -6.95
N GLY A 274 -0.32 -3.57 -5.81
CA GLY A 274 -0.53 -4.97 -5.45
C GLY A 274 -1.49 -5.71 -6.40
N ASP A 275 -1.35 -7.02 -6.41
CA ASP A 275 -2.26 -7.90 -7.12
C ASP A 275 -3.58 -8.00 -6.35
N VAL A 276 -4.68 -8.01 -7.09
CA VAL A 276 -6.04 -8.03 -6.54
C VAL A 276 -6.44 -9.45 -6.19
N ALA A 277 -7.05 -9.61 -5.02
CA ALA A 277 -7.66 -10.86 -4.57
C ALA A 277 -8.92 -10.57 -3.75
N SER A 278 -9.67 -11.61 -3.43
CA SER A 278 -10.83 -11.48 -2.55
C SER A 278 -10.43 -11.67 -1.09
N TYR A 279 -10.90 -10.76 -0.25
CA TYR A 279 -10.59 -10.71 1.18
C TYR A 279 -11.84 -10.90 2.05
N GLY A 280 -12.86 -11.60 1.53
CA GLY A 280 -14.11 -11.83 2.25
C GLY A 280 -14.84 -10.53 2.58
N ASP A 281 -15.26 -10.39 3.85
CA ASP A 281 -16.02 -9.22 4.32
C ASP A 281 -15.13 -8.04 4.75
N ILE A 282 -13.82 -8.09 4.46
CA ILE A 282 -12.89 -7.01 4.81
C ILE A 282 -13.02 -5.87 3.80
N TYR A 283 -13.15 -4.63 4.31
CA TYR A 283 -13.06 -3.43 3.49
C TYR A 283 -11.60 -3.15 3.14
N TRP A 284 -11.28 -2.85 1.88
CA TRP A 284 -9.92 -2.61 1.45
C TRP A 284 -9.80 -1.68 0.24
N ASP A 285 -8.66 -1.02 0.12
CA ASP A 285 -8.30 -0.25 -1.06
C ASP A 285 -7.08 -0.83 -1.79
N ASN A 286 -7.01 -0.51 -3.09
CA ASN A 286 -5.92 -0.86 -3.98
C ASN A 286 -5.25 0.43 -4.50
N PRO A 287 -4.21 0.93 -3.82
CA PRO A 287 -3.46 2.08 -4.29
C PRO A 287 -2.58 1.70 -5.48
N ALA A 288 -2.70 2.45 -6.58
CA ALA A 288 -2.01 2.15 -7.82
C ALA A 288 -1.42 3.40 -8.46
N SER A 289 -0.21 3.27 -9.01
CA SER A 289 0.44 4.28 -9.81
C SER A 289 0.41 3.94 -11.29
N LEU A 290 0.51 4.95 -12.15
CA LEU A 290 0.52 4.75 -13.61
C LEU A 290 1.83 4.15 -14.12
N TYR A 291 2.97 4.45 -13.46
CA TYR A 291 4.29 4.12 -13.99
C TYR A 291 5.21 3.44 -12.97
N GLY A 292 4.73 3.00 -11.81
CA GLY A 292 5.55 2.46 -10.72
C GLY A 292 6.32 3.55 -9.95
N THR A 293 5.90 4.82 -10.05
CA THR A 293 6.32 5.95 -9.22
C THR A 293 5.07 6.76 -8.87
N TRP A 294 5.07 7.41 -7.72
CA TRP A 294 3.92 8.20 -7.25
C TRP A 294 4.10 9.68 -7.59
N GLY A 295 5.28 10.25 -7.30
CA GLY A 295 5.63 11.62 -7.66
C GLY A 295 6.05 11.76 -9.13
N TYR A 296 5.90 12.96 -9.65
CA TYR A 296 6.23 13.31 -11.04
C TYR A 296 7.70 13.05 -11.37
N LYS A 297 7.93 12.43 -12.54
CA LYS A 297 9.26 12.28 -13.16
C LYS A 297 9.18 12.62 -14.64
N SER A 298 9.94 13.62 -15.07
CA SER A 298 9.92 14.12 -16.46
C SER A 298 10.42 13.09 -17.48
N TRP A 299 11.39 12.27 -17.10
CA TRP A 299 12.10 11.34 -17.96
C TRP A 299 11.54 9.92 -17.98
N ILE A 300 10.53 9.62 -17.16
CA ILE A 300 9.99 8.26 -17.12
C ILE A 300 9.32 7.89 -18.44
N LYS A 301 9.61 6.70 -18.94
CA LYS A 301 8.98 6.20 -20.16
C LYS A 301 7.51 5.88 -19.89
N ARG A 302 6.62 6.52 -20.62
CA ARG A 302 5.19 6.28 -20.56
C ARG A 302 4.80 5.16 -21.55
N PRO A 303 3.97 4.20 -21.14
CA PRO A 303 3.42 3.19 -22.05
C PRO A 303 2.61 3.82 -23.18
N GLU A 304 2.28 3.04 -24.18
CA GLU A 304 1.32 3.46 -25.21
C GLU A 304 -0.04 3.76 -24.56
N LEU A 305 -0.68 4.88 -24.96
CA LEU A 305 -1.83 5.44 -24.25
C LEU A 305 -3.00 4.47 -24.15
N SER A 306 -3.40 3.83 -25.26
CA SER A 306 -4.52 2.89 -25.27
C SER A 306 -4.26 1.65 -24.41
N LYS A 307 -3.00 1.17 -24.39
CA LYS A 307 -2.60 0.07 -23.52
C LYS A 307 -2.69 0.46 -22.05
N GLN A 308 -2.29 1.68 -21.72
CA GLN A 308 -2.35 2.17 -20.34
C GLN A 308 -3.79 2.34 -19.86
N ILE A 309 -4.67 2.91 -20.70
CA ILE A 309 -6.10 3.03 -20.42
C ILE A 309 -6.69 1.64 -20.11
N ASN A 310 -6.47 0.67 -21.00
CA ASN A 310 -6.97 -0.70 -20.82
C ASN A 310 -6.41 -1.37 -19.56
N THR A 311 -5.14 -1.14 -19.23
CA THR A 311 -4.53 -1.66 -18.02
C THR A 311 -5.24 -1.12 -16.78
N GLN A 312 -5.53 0.18 -16.73
CA GLN A 312 -6.18 0.77 -15.56
C GLN A 312 -7.67 0.41 -15.48
N ILE A 313 -8.38 0.28 -16.61
CA ILE A 313 -9.75 -0.25 -16.64
C ILE A 313 -9.79 -1.67 -16.07
N ASN A 314 -8.86 -2.54 -16.48
CA ASN A 314 -8.78 -3.90 -15.97
C ASN A 314 -8.48 -3.94 -14.46
N ARG A 315 -7.59 -3.06 -13.96
CA ARG A 315 -7.30 -2.95 -12.53
C ARG A 315 -8.52 -2.46 -11.74
N LEU A 316 -9.18 -1.40 -12.22
CA LEU A 316 -10.40 -0.87 -11.62
C LEU A 316 -11.50 -1.95 -11.54
N THR A 317 -11.84 -2.55 -12.66
CA THR A 317 -12.91 -3.55 -12.74
C THR A 317 -12.59 -4.80 -11.91
N SER A 318 -11.31 -5.24 -11.91
CA SER A 318 -10.86 -6.35 -11.06
C SER A 318 -10.95 -6.00 -9.58
N THR A 319 -10.51 -4.80 -9.17
CA THR A 319 -10.59 -4.34 -7.77
C THR A 319 -12.02 -4.33 -7.27
N VAL A 320 -12.93 -3.70 -8.02
CA VAL A 320 -14.35 -3.60 -7.64
C VAL A 320 -15.03 -4.95 -7.59
N ARG A 321 -14.75 -5.82 -8.57
CA ARG A 321 -15.27 -7.19 -8.59
C ARG A 321 -14.92 -8.01 -7.36
N HIS A 322 -13.73 -7.77 -6.78
CA HIS A 322 -13.27 -8.47 -5.58
C HIS A 322 -13.61 -7.70 -4.28
N GLY A 323 -14.48 -6.70 -4.36
CA GLY A 323 -15.02 -5.98 -3.21
C GLY A 323 -14.16 -4.84 -2.68
N GLY A 324 -13.09 -4.45 -3.40
CA GLY A 324 -12.20 -3.34 -3.03
C GLY A 324 -12.55 -2.01 -3.66
N VAL A 325 -11.86 -0.97 -3.22
CA VAL A 325 -11.93 0.39 -3.77
C VAL A 325 -10.62 0.73 -4.46
N PHE A 326 -10.67 1.17 -5.72
CA PHE A 326 -9.49 1.48 -6.50
C PHE A 326 -9.07 2.93 -6.31
N LEU A 327 -7.80 3.15 -5.93
CA LEU A 327 -7.23 4.48 -5.69
C LEU A 327 -6.08 4.71 -6.67
N LEU A 328 -6.35 5.45 -7.78
CA LEU A 328 -5.41 5.65 -8.88
C LEU A 328 -4.67 6.99 -8.75
N ASN A 329 -3.34 6.90 -8.75
CA ASN A 329 -2.46 8.05 -8.57
C ASN A 329 -2.20 8.83 -9.84
N ILE A 330 -2.16 10.16 -9.66
CA ILE A 330 -1.53 11.13 -10.56
C ILE A 330 -0.41 11.88 -9.84
N GLY A 331 0.56 12.38 -10.60
CA GLY A 331 1.66 13.19 -10.09
C GLY A 331 1.76 14.51 -10.84
N PRO A 332 1.16 15.62 -10.37
CA PRO A 332 1.33 16.93 -10.98
C PRO A 332 2.81 17.31 -11.13
N ASP A 333 3.13 18.01 -12.20
CA ASP A 333 4.50 18.49 -12.49
C ASP A 333 4.92 19.64 -11.54
N ASP A 334 6.09 20.19 -11.76
CA ASP A 334 6.68 21.23 -10.91
C ASP A 334 5.91 22.57 -10.96
N THR A 335 5.08 22.77 -11.98
CA THR A 335 4.18 23.93 -12.08
C THR A 335 2.83 23.71 -11.40
N GLY A 336 2.55 22.47 -10.97
CA GLY A 336 1.27 22.05 -10.39
C GLY A 336 0.26 21.54 -11.40
N LYS A 337 0.64 21.43 -12.68
CA LYS A 337 -0.23 20.98 -13.76
C LYS A 337 -0.27 19.44 -13.82
N VAL A 338 -1.45 18.87 -13.98
CA VAL A 338 -1.58 17.46 -14.38
C VAL A 338 -1.16 17.33 -15.84
N ILE A 339 -0.18 16.47 -16.13
CA ILE A 339 0.35 16.30 -17.49
C ILE A 339 -0.69 15.69 -18.44
N ASP A 340 -0.61 16.07 -19.72
CA ASP A 340 -1.64 15.67 -20.70
C ASP A 340 -1.79 14.16 -20.82
N TYR A 341 -0.71 13.39 -20.74
CA TYR A 341 -0.79 11.93 -20.78
C TYR A 341 -1.62 11.35 -19.62
N GLU A 342 -1.49 11.85 -18.40
CA GLU A 342 -2.29 11.40 -17.26
C GLU A 342 -3.74 11.83 -17.39
N LYS A 343 -3.99 13.05 -17.91
CA LYS A 343 -5.35 13.51 -18.25
C LYS A 343 -6.00 12.58 -19.26
N ASP A 344 -5.30 12.22 -20.33
CA ASP A 344 -5.82 11.37 -21.39
C ASP A 344 -6.13 9.95 -20.88
N VAL A 345 -5.29 9.40 -19.99
CA VAL A 345 -5.55 8.11 -19.34
C VAL A 345 -6.83 8.19 -18.51
N LEU A 346 -6.98 9.21 -17.67
CA LEU A 346 -8.15 9.39 -16.82
C LEU A 346 -9.44 9.60 -17.63
N LEU A 347 -9.37 10.44 -18.66
CA LEU A 347 -10.52 10.67 -19.57
C LEU A 347 -10.88 9.41 -20.35
N GLY A 348 -9.91 8.58 -20.74
CA GLY A 348 -10.16 7.28 -21.37
C GLY A 348 -10.89 6.30 -20.44
N ILE A 349 -10.53 6.26 -19.15
CA ILE A 349 -11.27 5.48 -18.15
C ILE A 349 -12.69 6.03 -18.00
N GLY A 350 -12.85 7.36 -17.90
CA GLY A 350 -14.15 8.01 -17.80
C GLY A 350 -15.04 7.76 -19.00
N GLN A 351 -14.49 7.74 -20.21
CA GLN A 351 -15.23 7.37 -21.43
C GLN A 351 -15.74 5.93 -21.36
N PHE A 352 -14.90 4.99 -20.94
CA PHE A 352 -15.33 3.60 -20.73
C PHE A 352 -16.48 3.50 -19.74
N LEU A 353 -16.41 4.18 -18.59
CA LEU A 353 -17.46 4.16 -17.58
C LEU A 353 -18.76 4.85 -18.06
N LYS A 354 -18.64 5.89 -18.87
CA LYS A 354 -19.79 6.55 -19.49
C LYS A 354 -20.51 5.65 -20.51
N GLU A 355 -19.76 4.85 -21.26
CA GLU A 355 -20.30 3.89 -22.21
C GLU A 355 -20.86 2.62 -21.52
N ASN A 356 -20.43 2.36 -20.29
CA ASN A 356 -20.79 1.18 -19.48
C ASN A 356 -21.21 1.60 -18.06
N PRO A 357 -22.28 2.39 -17.88
CA PRO A 357 -22.57 3.12 -16.64
C PRO A 357 -22.78 2.23 -15.41
N ASP A 358 -23.31 1.02 -15.58
CA ASP A 358 -23.64 0.11 -14.47
C ASP A 358 -22.55 -0.92 -14.18
N THR A 359 -21.43 -0.87 -14.91
CA THR A 359 -20.42 -1.94 -14.86
C THR A 359 -19.87 -2.12 -13.45
N LEU A 360 -19.49 -1.04 -12.75
CA LEU A 360 -18.92 -1.15 -11.41
C LEU A 360 -19.94 -1.68 -10.41
N ASP A 361 -21.19 -1.22 -10.46
CA ASP A 361 -22.26 -1.67 -9.57
C ASP A 361 -22.65 -3.13 -9.82
N ILE A 362 -22.59 -3.58 -11.07
CA ILE A 362 -22.82 -4.99 -11.41
C ILE A 362 -21.69 -5.85 -10.85
N LEU A 363 -20.43 -5.45 -11.09
CA LEU A 363 -19.25 -6.18 -10.63
C LEU A 363 -19.19 -6.27 -9.11
N ALA A 364 -19.54 -5.20 -8.40
CA ALA A 364 -19.56 -5.15 -6.94
C ALA A 364 -20.59 -6.11 -6.29
N LYS A 365 -21.63 -6.48 -7.02
CA LYS A 365 -22.69 -7.40 -6.56
C LYS A 365 -22.39 -8.87 -6.82
N ILE A 366 -21.37 -9.16 -7.60
CA ILE A 366 -20.98 -10.54 -7.88
C ILE A 366 -20.36 -11.12 -6.60
N LYS A 367 -21.03 -12.10 -6.00
CA LYS A 367 -20.50 -12.78 -4.80
C LYS A 367 -19.38 -13.73 -5.20
N ASP A 368 -18.35 -13.79 -4.37
CA ASP A 368 -17.24 -14.71 -4.57
C ASP A 368 -17.67 -16.18 -4.57
N GLU A 369 -18.69 -16.53 -3.79
CA GLU A 369 -19.29 -17.86 -3.71
C GLU A 369 -19.80 -18.35 -5.07
N ASP A 370 -20.30 -17.44 -5.91
CA ASP A 370 -20.87 -17.77 -7.23
C ASP A 370 -19.79 -18.00 -8.31
N ILE A 371 -18.53 -17.62 -8.04
CA ILE A 371 -17.50 -17.50 -9.09
C ILE A 371 -16.30 -18.40 -8.83
N LYS A 372 -16.06 -18.79 -7.59
CA LYS A 372 -14.80 -19.41 -7.15
C LYS A 372 -14.89 -20.91 -6.93
N ILE A 373 -15.81 -21.57 -7.58
CA ILE A 373 -15.77 -23.02 -7.71
C ILE A 373 -14.80 -23.35 -8.84
N VAL A 374 -13.62 -23.85 -8.50
CA VAL A 374 -12.63 -24.28 -9.46
C VAL A 374 -12.99 -25.70 -9.91
N LYS A 375 -13.12 -25.88 -11.23
CA LYS A 375 -13.37 -27.19 -11.86
C LYS A 375 -12.12 -27.66 -12.59
N SER A 376 -12.04 -28.96 -12.85
CA SER A 376 -11.01 -29.53 -13.69
C SER A 376 -11.10 -28.98 -15.12
N GLN A 377 -9.94 -28.78 -15.75
CA GLN A 377 -9.83 -28.44 -17.17
C GLN A 377 -9.92 -29.69 -18.03
N ASP A 378 -10.00 -29.51 -19.37
CA ASP A 378 -9.90 -30.61 -20.33
C ASP A 378 -8.62 -31.41 -20.05
N GLY A 379 -8.75 -32.72 -19.80
CA GLY A 379 -7.63 -33.58 -19.36
C GLY A 379 -7.56 -33.83 -17.85
N GLY A 380 -8.44 -33.22 -17.05
CA GLY A 380 -8.60 -33.50 -15.63
C GLY A 380 -7.71 -32.69 -14.68
N ASP A 381 -6.81 -31.87 -15.19
CA ASP A 381 -5.95 -30.99 -14.37
C ASP A 381 -6.77 -29.86 -13.73
N ILE A 382 -6.36 -29.41 -12.51
CA ILE A 382 -6.97 -28.29 -11.78
C ILE A 382 -5.93 -27.20 -11.60
N VAL A 383 -6.28 -25.96 -11.97
CA VAL A 383 -5.38 -24.79 -11.88
C VAL A 383 -5.92 -23.80 -10.84
N LEU A 384 -5.14 -23.61 -9.78
CA LEU A 384 -5.44 -22.70 -8.68
C LEU A 384 -4.54 -21.47 -8.80
N THR A 385 -5.14 -20.28 -8.74
CA THR A 385 -4.46 -18.99 -8.88
C THR A 385 -4.93 -18.03 -7.80
N THR A 386 -4.26 -16.90 -7.64
CA THR A 386 -4.72 -15.82 -6.77
C THR A 386 -6.07 -15.24 -7.20
N GLN A 387 -6.40 -15.35 -8.48
CA GLN A 387 -7.65 -14.82 -9.03
C GLN A 387 -8.88 -15.70 -8.74
N ASN A 388 -8.69 -17.02 -8.63
CA ASN A 388 -9.77 -17.97 -8.31
C ASN A 388 -9.70 -18.50 -6.88
N GLY A 389 -8.83 -17.92 -6.02
CA GLY A 389 -8.67 -18.27 -4.61
C GLY A 389 -9.35 -17.28 -3.67
N LEU A 390 -9.60 -17.70 -2.44
CA LEU A 390 -10.08 -16.90 -1.33
C LEU A 390 -8.89 -16.59 -0.42
N PHE A 391 -8.60 -15.31 -0.25
CA PHE A 391 -7.58 -14.88 0.70
C PHE A 391 -8.17 -14.77 2.10
N HIS A 392 -7.52 -15.40 3.05
CA HIS A 392 -7.84 -15.28 4.46
C HIS A 392 -6.71 -14.53 5.12
N ALA A 393 -7.03 -13.34 5.58
CA ALA A 393 -6.06 -12.54 6.28
C ALA A 393 -6.21 -12.78 7.78
N ALA A 394 -5.15 -13.27 8.41
CA ALA A 394 -5.03 -13.12 9.84
C ALA A 394 -4.74 -11.66 10.13
N LEU A 395 -5.62 -10.98 10.86
CA LEU A 395 -5.33 -9.70 11.46
C LEU A 395 -4.26 -9.94 12.51
N ASP A 396 -3.00 -9.67 12.18
CA ASP A 396 -2.00 -9.54 13.22
C ASP A 396 -2.28 -8.27 14.03
N GLY A 397 -1.72 -8.18 15.22
CA GLY A 397 -1.84 -7.00 16.06
C GLY A 397 -1.23 -5.72 15.47
N THR A 398 -0.74 -5.71 14.22
CA THR A 398 -0.06 -4.57 13.61
C THR A 398 -0.96 -3.75 12.68
N GLY A 399 -2.14 -4.27 12.29
CA GLY A 399 -3.06 -3.59 11.36
C GLY A 399 -2.49 -3.36 9.95
N TYR A 400 -1.24 -3.73 9.73
CA TYR A 400 -0.61 -3.76 8.41
C TYR A 400 -0.74 -5.19 7.87
N MET A 401 -1.73 -5.37 7.04
CA MET A 401 -1.84 -6.63 6.32
C MET A 401 -0.94 -6.59 5.11
N SER A 402 0.24 -7.16 5.26
CA SER A 402 0.92 -7.71 4.12
C SER A 402 0.24 -9.03 3.78
N VAL A 403 -0.40 -9.11 2.62
CA VAL A 403 -0.90 -10.36 2.01
C VAL A 403 0.21 -11.43 1.99
N GLU A 404 1.44 -11.00 2.15
CA GLU A 404 2.65 -11.79 2.09
C GLU A 404 3.06 -12.37 3.45
N THR A 405 2.56 -11.87 4.57
CA THR A 405 3.08 -12.25 5.89
C THR A 405 2.13 -13.07 6.76
N GLU A 406 0.81 -12.95 6.60
CA GLU A 406 -0.12 -13.58 7.55
C GLU A 406 -1.40 -14.14 6.92
N SER A 407 -1.44 -14.23 5.61
CA SER A 407 -2.58 -14.78 4.91
C SER A 407 -2.32 -16.20 4.45
N TRP A 408 -3.37 -16.99 4.49
CA TRP A 408 -3.43 -18.22 3.72
C TRP A 408 -4.45 -18.05 2.59
N ILE A 409 -4.31 -18.89 1.58
CA ILE A 409 -5.23 -18.87 0.44
C ILE A 409 -5.98 -20.21 0.43
N SER A 410 -7.30 -20.18 0.27
CA SER A 410 -8.08 -21.37 0.01
C SER A 410 -8.74 -21.34 -1.37
N TRP A 411 -9.05 -22.50 -1.88
CA TRP A 411 -9.81 -22.69 -3.13
C TRP A 411 -10.90 -23.72 -2.91
N ASN A 412 -12.11 -23.41 -3.35
CA ASN A 412 -13.22 -24.35 -3.41
C ASN A 412 -13.14 -25.10 -4.75
N ILE A 413 -12.86 -26.40 -4.69
CA ILE A 413 -12.75 -27.26 -5.86
C ILE A 413 -14.00 -28.13 -5.93
N GLU A 414 -14.68 -28.14 -7.07
CA GLU A 414 -15.73 -29.10 -7.36
C GLU A 414 -15.18 -30.18 -8.31
N ALA A 415 -14.94 -31.37 -7.78
CA ALA A 415 -14.41 -32.50 -8.55
C ALA A 415 -15.51 -33.44 -8.99
N GLU A 416 -15.52 -33.78 -10.28
CA GLU A 416 -16.52 -34.69 -10.88
C GLU A 416 -16.34 -36.14 -10.41
N GLU A 417 -15.11 -36.52 -10.07
CA GLU A 417 -14.76 -37.84 -9.58
C GLU A 417 -13.57 -37.77 -8.61
N SER A 418 -13.41 -38.78 -7.77
CA SER A 418 -12.25 -38.90 -6.89
C SER A 418 -11.03 -39.34 -7.69
N ALA A 419 -9.90 -38.62 -7.56
CA ALA A 419 -8.65 -38.95 -8.23
C ALA A 419 -7.42 -38.53 -7.39
N GLU A 420 -6.27 -39.09 -7.71
CA GLU A 420 -4.99 -38.64 -7.20
C GLU A 420 -4.41 -37.55 -8.10
N TYR A 421 -3.81 -36.55 -7.49
CA TYR A 421 -3.19 -35.41 -8.16
C TYR A 421 -1.77 -35.18 -7.66
N ASP A 422 -0.85 -35.00 -8.58
CA ASP A 422 0.45 -34.46 -8.28
C ASP A 422 0.37 -32.94 -8.13
N VAL A 423 0.83 -32.41 -6.99
CA VAL A 423 0.71 -31.01 -6.61
C VAL A 423 1.99 -30.27 -6.94
N PHE A 424 1.93 -29.31 -7.86
CA PHE A 424 3.03 -28.43 -8.23
C PHE A 424 2.68 -27.00 -7.89
N ILE A 425 3.65 -26.25 -7.32
CA ILE A 425 3.54 -24.81 -7.14
C ILE A 425 4.48 -24.11 -8.12
N VAL A 426 3.97 -23.07 -8.79
CA VAL A 426 4.72 -22.18 -9.67
C VAL A 426 4.75 -20.81 -8.99
N TYR A 427 5.95 -20.30 -8.70
CA TYR A 427 6.11 -19.13 -7.86
C TYR A 427 7.39 -18.34 -8.22
N GLU A 428 7.42 -17.07 -7.84
CA GLU A 428 8.65 -16.26 -7.79
C GLU A 428 9.09 -16.16 -6.33
N PRO A 429 10.30 -16.63 -5.97
CA PRO A 429 10.82 -16.44 -4.62
C PRO A 429 11.14 -14.96 -4.38
N LYS A 430 10.77 -14.45 -3.20
CA LYS A 430 11.06 -13.05 -2.84
C LYS A 430 12.30 -12.90 -1.97
N ASN A 431 12.43 -13.69 -0.95
CA ASN A 431 13.57 -13.66 0.00
C ASN A 431 13.79 -15.07 0.55
N ASN A 432 14.57 -15.28 1.50
CA ASN A 432 14.98 -16.52 2.20
C ASN A 432 14.07 -17.76 2.06
N ASP A 433 14.65 -18.93 2.23
CA ASP A 433 13.94 -20.21 2.24
C ASP A 433 12.82 -20.21 3.27
N LYS A 434 11.63 -20.58 2.85
CA LYS A 434 10.44 -20.67 3.71
C LYS A 434 9.72 -21.99 3.51
N LYS A 435 9.04 -22.43 4.56
CA LYS A 435 8.27 -23.65 4.55
C LYS A 435 6.79 -23.34 4.38
N TYR A 436 6.20 -24.02 3.40
CA TYR A 436 4.78 -23.92 3.08
C TYR A 436 4.11 -25.28 3.23
N SER A 437 2.82 -25.28 3.54
CA SER A 437 1.98 -26.45 3.49
C SER A 437 0.81 -26.26 2.54
N VAL A 438 0.38 -27.35 1.92
CA VAL A 438 -0.89 -27.46 1.21
C VAL A 438 -1.76 -28.49 1.89
N ARG A 439 -3.04 -28.17 2.09
CA ARG A 439 -3.98 -29.06 2.81
C ARG A 439 -5.24 -29.26 1.98
N CYS A 440 -5.77 -30.46 1.99
CA CYS A 440 -7.07 -30.79 1.41
C CYS A 440 -7.63 -32.03 2.11
N ASN A 441 -8.89 -31.99 2.55
CA ASN A 441 -9.61 -33.12 3.15
C ASN A 441 -8.84 -33.82 4.27
N GLY A 442 -8.13 -33.07 5.09
CA GLY A 442 -7.32 -33.60 6.21
C GLY A 442 -5.95 -34.16 5.82
N ALA A 443 -5.62 -34.25 4.54
CA ALA A 443 -4.27 -34.52 4.07
C ALA A 443 -3.45 -33.24 4.03
N GLU A 444 -2.16 -33.32 4.40
CA GLU A 444 -1.22 -32.20 4.37
C GLU A 444 0.10 -32.61 3.73
N LEU A 445 0.61 -31.76 2.84
CA LEU A 445 1.93 -31.86 2.27
C LEU A 445 2.70 -30.58 2.61
N SER A 446 3.97 -30.69 2.96
CA SER A 446 4.81 -29.54 3.31
C SER A 446 6.12 -29.56 2.54
N LEU A 447 6.60 -28.39 2.13
CA LEU A 447 7.84 -28.24 1.39
C LEU A 447 8.51 -26.92 1.75
N SER A 448 9.84 -26.93 1.89
CA SER A 448 10.63 -25.70 1.94
C SER A 448 10.87 -25.20 0.51
N LEU A 449 10.48 -23.96 0.24
CA LEU A 449 10.68 -23.33 -1.06
C LEU A 449 11.93 -22.45 -1.01
N PRO A 450 12.93 -22.69 -1.89
CA PRO A 450 14.15 -21.91 -1.91
C PRO A 450 13.88 -20.46 -2.36
N GLY A 451 14.55 -19.50 -1.69
CA GLY A 451 14.39 -18.07 -1.88
C GLY A 451 15.43 -17.38 -2.77
N VAL A 452 16.22 -18.12 -3.54
CA VAL A 452 17.52 -17.64 -4.07
C VAL A 452 17.44 -16.94 -5.43
N ASP A 453 16.33 -17.04 -6.18
CA ASP A 453 16.27 -16.50 -7.54
C ASP A 453 14.93 -15.81 -7.82
N ARG A 454 14.99 -14.58 -8.34
CA ARG A 454 13.78 -13.83 -8.74
C ARG A 454 13.15 -14.35 -10.05
N MET A 455 13.48 -15.55 -10.48
CA MET A 455 12.90 -16.18 -11.66
C MET A 455 11.79 -17.14 -11.26
N LEU A 456 10.80 -17.28 -12.13
CA LEU A 456 9.69 -18.19 -11.95
C LEU A 456 10.21 -19.63 -11.76
N GLN A 457 9.85 -20.24 -10.65
CA GLN A 457 10.25 -21.60 -10.28
C GLN A 457 9.04 -22.53 -10.17
N THR A 458 9.29 -23.82 -10.29
CA THR A 458 8.28 -24.86 -10.07
C THR A 458 8.81 -25.85 -9.03
N ALA A 459 8.01 -26.08 -7.98
CA ALA A 459 8.32 -27.07 -6.96
C ALA A 459 7.20 -28.12 -6.88
N TYR A 460 7.58 -29.36 -6.62
CA TYR A 460 6.67 -30.48 -6.44
C TYR A 460 6.45 -30.75 -4.95
N PHE A 461 5.21 -30.65 -4.48
CA PHE A 461 4.83 -30.88 -3.09
C PHE A 461 4.59 -32.36 -2.77
N GLY A 462 4.17 -33.15 -3.72
CA GLY A 462 3.80 -34.55 -3.52
C GLY A 462 2.47 -34.89 -4.21
N THR A 463 1.91 -36.03 -3.86
CA THR A 463 0.61 -36.50 -4.37
C THR A 463 -0.47 -36.32 -3.31
N MET A 464 -1.65 -35.88 -3.72
CA MET A 464 -2.81 -35.68 -2.85
C MET A 464 -4.06 -36.21 -3.53
N LYS A 465 -4.99 -36.77 -2.74
CA LYS A 465 -6.28 -37.22 -3.23
C LYS A 465 -7.29 -36.09 -3.14
N ILE A 466 -7.96 -35.81 -4.24
CA ILE A 466 -9.14 -34.94 -4.29
C ILE A 466 -10.36 -35.85 -4.40
N GLU A 467 -11.32 -35.68 -3.51
CA GLU A 467 -12.54 -36.50 -3.49
C GLU A 467 -13.62 -35.93 -4.46
N LYS A 468 -14.50 -36.78 -4.92
CA LYS A 468 -15.66 -36.35 -5.70
C LYS A 468 -16.54 -35.36 -4.88
N GLY A 469 -16.99 -34.29 -5.53
CA GLY A 469 -17.79 -33.24 -4.93
C GLY A 469 -16.93 -32.06 -4.43
N PRO A 470 -17.43 -31.30 -3.43
CA PRO A 470 -16.75 -30.10 -2.94
C PRO A 470 -15.52 -30.45 -2.09
N ASN A 471 -14.42 -29.74 -2.34
CA ASN A 471 -13.16 -29.84 -1.61
C ASN A 471 -12.65 -28.44 -1.31
N GLU A 472 -12.09 -28.24 -0.13
CA GLU A 472 -11.32 -27.04 0.19
C GLU A 472 -9.82 -27.37 0.10
N PHE A 473 -9.11 -26.65 -0.76
CA PHE A 473 -7.66 -26.73 -0.89
C PHE A 473 -7.04 -25.47 -0.31
N VAL A 474 -6.06 -25.60 0.60
CA VAL A 474 -5.46 -24.48 1.33
C VAL A 474 -3.96 -24.46 1.10
N LEU A 475 -3.42 -23.28 0.78
CA LEU A 475 -1.98 -22.99 0.85
C LEU A 475 -1.72 -22.09 2.06
N ASP A 476 -0.78 -22.51 2.92
CA ASP A 476 -0.41 -21.80 4.13
C ASP A 476 1.10 -21.81 4.34
N GLN A 477 1.64 -20.82 5.04
CA GLN A 477 3.03 -20.78 5.46
C GLN A 477 3.16 -21.33 6.89
N THR A 478 4.01 -22.32 7.09
CA THR A 478 4.12 -23.04 8.38
C THR A 478 5.13 -22.44 9.35
N GLU A 479 6.05 -21.58 8.88
CA GLU A 479 7.09 -20.96 9.71
C GLU A 479 7.02 -19.43 9.54
N ARG A 480 6.50 -18.75 10.56
CA ARG A 480 6.38 -17.30 10.61
C ARG A 480 7.41 -16.75 11.59
N CYS A 481 8.41 -16.01 11.09
CA CYS A 481 9.51 -15.54 11.93
C CYS A 481 9.37 -14.11 12.42
N ASN A 482 8.76 -13.22 11.66
CA ASN A 482 8.56 -11.81 12.04
C ASN A 482 7.49 -11.20 11.12
N PRO A 483 6.44 -10.56 11.67
CA PRO A 483 5.42 -9.89 10.86
C PRO A 483 5.97 -8.75 9.98
N LEU A 484 7.18 -8.26 10.27
CA LEU A 484 7.85 -7.21 9.46
C LEU A 484 8.79 -7.77 8.39
N GLU A 485 9.05 -9.08 8.36
CA GLU A 485 9.80 -9.69 7.28
C GLU A 485 8.90 -9.85 6.06
N ASN A 486 9.33 -9.29 4.95
CA ASN A 486 8.73 -9.58 3.64
C ASN A 486 9.17 -10.99 3.20
N ILE A 487 8.49 -12.00 3.71
CA ILE A 487 8.76 -13.43 3.52
C ILE A 487 7.84 -14.05 2.48
N GLY A 488 7.12 -13.20 1.75
CA GLY A 488 6.05 -13.62 0.87
C GLY A 488 6.49 -14.50 -0.28
N LEU A 489 5.54 -15.29 -0.69
CA LEU A 489 5.55 -16.07 -1.89
C LEU A 489 4.77 -15.29 -2.96
N LYS A 490 5.39 -14.95 -4.08
CA LYS A 490 4.64 -14.47 -5.24
C LYS A 490 4.11 -15.68 -6.01
N LEU A 491 2.90 -16.08 -5.67
CA LEU A 491 2.24 -17.22 -6.29
C LEU A 491 1.83 -16.88 -7.73
N ASN A 492 2.31 -17.67 -8.68
CA ASN A 492 1.80 -17.66 -10.05
C ASN A 492 0.59 -18.60 -10.17
N LYS A 493 0.75 -19.89 -9.80
CA LYS A 493 -0.33 -20.88 -9.75
C LYS A 493 0.07 -22.10 -8.92
N ILE A 494 -0.93 -22.86 -8.50
CA ILE A 494 -0.79 -24.28 -8.12
C ILE A 494 -1.43 -25.10 -9.23
N LEU A 495 -0.71 -26.10 -9.71
CA LEU A 495 -1.20 -27.07 -10.67
C LEU A 495 -1.40 -28.41 -9.97
N LEU A 496 -2.63 -28.87 -9.92
CA LEU A 496 -2.98 -30.22 -9.54
C LEU A 496 -3.09 -31.03 -10.84
N ARG A 497 -2.06 -31.83 -11.12
CA ARG A 497 -2.02 -32.67 -12.31
C ARG A 497 -2.58 -34.03 -12.00
N ARG A 498 -3.62 -34.40 -12.69
CA ARG A 498 -4.27 -35.70 -12.53
C ARG A 498 -3.32 -36.84 -12.92
N LYS A 499 -3.31 -37.90 -12.09
CA LYS A 499 -2.59 -39.15 -12.35
C LYS A 499 -3.36 -40.10 -13.25
#